data_afc642bfc092007d31e9ecd4ffd49321
#
_entry.id   afc642bfc092007d31e9ecd4ffd49321
#
_cell.length_a   1.000
_cell.length_b   1.000
_cell.length_c   1.000
_cell.angle_alpha   90.00
_cell.angle_beta   90.00
_cell.angle_gamma   90.00
#
_symmetry.space_group_name_H-M   'P 1'
#
loop_
_entity.id
_entity.type
_entity.pdbx_description
1 polymer ?
#
loop_
_entity_poly.entity_id
_entity_poly.type
_entity_poly.pdbx_seq_one_letter_code
_entity_poly.pdbx_strand_id
1 'polypeptide(L)'
;MLCYVTVNAQETAPQRPAPPQARQQPTEKTRRFLLRYISAYDTCKTLKDRETILRGVEMVAQASANDWISQYHAGFYNAIISKEHKDTAEANALLNRAESFVKKAASLQKDESEIVLLMAMINGMRIGVNPELGAKLGPEVMAEYDKAKKLNAENPRVYLVIGESLMYMPEQAGGGKKAAKSMIELALKKYETDKHDDPAWPSWGKNRATELMTTLNK
;
A
#
# COMPACT_ATOMS: atom_id res chain seq x y z
N MET A 1 -54.33 42.56 -35.93
CA MET A 1 -52.96 42.21 -36.45
C MET A 1 -52.22 41.48 -35.32
N LEU A 2 -52.34 40.17 -35.31
CA LEU A 2 -51.72 39.32 -34.26
C LEU A 2 -50.38 38.78 -34.78
N CYS A 3 -49.31 39.18 -34.13
CA CYS A 3 -47.91 38.57 -34.38
C CYS A 3 -47.82 37.28 -33.65
N TYR A 4 -47.67 36.18 -34.37
CA TYR A 4 -47.24 34.90 -33.82
C TYR A 4 -45.71 34.89 -33.71
N VAL A 5 -45.20 34.74 -32.48
CA VAL A 5 -43.80 34.46 -32.20
C VAL A 5 -43.63 32.93 -32.17
N THR A 6 -42.99 32.38 -33.17
CA THR A 6 -42.58 30.96 -33.18
C THR A 6 -41.29 30.80 -32.37
N VAL A 7 -41.39 30.13 -31.21
CA VAL A 7 -40.20 29.70 -30.44
C VAL A 7 -39.69 28.39 -31.05
N ASN A 8 -38.51 28.44 -31.69
CA ASN A 8 -37.79 27.25 -32.11
C ASN A 8 -37.12 26.62 -30.90
N ALA A 9 -37.69 25.56 -30.36
CA ALA A 9 -36.99 24.68 -29.41
C ALA A 9 -36.03 23.80 -30.18
N GLN A 10 -34.73 24.12 -30.12
CA GLN A 10 -33.69 23.18 -30.54
C GLN A 10 -33.56 22.09 -29.47
N GLU A 11 -34.06 20.93 -29.78
CA GLU A 11 -33.90 19.70 -29.02
C GLU A 11 -32.41 19.29 -29.11
N THR A 12 -31.64 19.50 -28.03
CA THR A 12 -30.27 19.01 -27.91
C THR A 12 -30.30 17.49 -27.74
N ALA A 13 -29.89 16.76 -28.76
CA ALA A 13 -29.74 15.30 -28.69
C ALA A 13 -28.85 14.89 -27.49
N PRO A 14 -29.21 13.82 -26.75
CA PRO A 14 -28.41 13.37 -25.64
C PRO A 14 -26.99 12.99 -26.12
N GLN A 15 -25.99 13.64 -25.53
CA GLN A 15 -24.59 13.32 -25.81
C GLN A 15 -24.32 11.87 -25.40
N ARG A 16 -23.88 11.07 -26.36
CA ARG A 16 -23.45 9.70 -26.13
C ARG A 16 -22.31 9.72 -25.07
N PRO A 17 -22.39 8.92 -23.99
CA PRO A 17 -21.31 8.87 -23.01
C PRO A 17 -19.99 8.53 -23.74
N ALA A 18 -18.93 9.24 -23.39
CA ALA A 18 -17.60 8.98 -23.94
C ALA A 18 -17.23 7.50 -23.73
N PRO A 19 -16.64 6.84 -24.71
CA PRO A 19 -16.22 5.44 -24.56
C PRO A 19 -15.29 5.34 -23.35
N PRO A 20 -15.35 4.24 -22.56
CA PRO A 20 -14.46 4.04 -21.44
C PRO A 20 -13.02 4.17 -21.94
N GLN A 21 -12.27 5.12 -21.35
CA GLN A 21 -10.87 5.31 -21.69
C GLN A 21 -10.17 3.95 -21.58
N ALA A 22 -9.62 3.46 -22.69
CA ALA A 22 -8.85 2.23 -22.71
C ALA A 22 -7.82 2.32 -21.56
N ARG A 23 -7.77 1.28 -20.71
CA ARG A 23 -6.82 1.21 -19.60
C ARG A 23 -5.43 1.36 -20.20
N GLN A 24 -4.85 2.55 -20.13
CA GLN A 24 -3.49 2.77 -20.57
C GLN A 24 -2.58 1.97 -19.66
N GLN A 25 -1.96 0.94 -20.22
CA GLN A 25 -0.88 0.20 -19.56
C GLN A 25 0.26 1.17 -19.22
N PRO A 26 1.00 0.96 -18.12
CA PRO A 26 2.15 1.80 -17.81
C PRO A 26 3.10 1.78 -19.02
N THR A 27 3.60 2.95 -19.41
CA THR A 27 4.60 3.01 -20.48
C THR A 27 5.91 2.39 -19.98
N GLU A 28 6.73 1.85 -20.88
CA GLU A 28 8.06 1.36 -20.53
C GLU A 28 8.88 2.43 -19.78
N LYS A 29 8.72 3.69 -20.19
CA LYS A 29 9.38 4.83 -19.54
C LYS A 29 8.95 4.97 -18.07
N THR A 30 7.65 4.96 -17.75
CA THR A 30 7.15 5.10 -16.39
C THR A 30 7.55 3.90 -15.52
N ARG A 31 7.52 2.69 -16.08
CA ARG A 31 7.96 1.48 -15.37
C ARG A 31 9.46 1.55 -15.03
N ARG A 32 10.31 2.00 -15.95
CA ARG A 32 11.76 2.19 -15.71
C ARG A 32 12.03 3.23 -14.62
N PHE A 33 11.28 4.34 -14.56
CA PHE A 33 11.42 5.31 -13.49
C PHE A 33 10.99 4.73 -12.14
N LEU A 34 9.89 3.98 -12.09
CA LEU A 34 9.45 3.31 -10.86
C LEU A 34 10.55 2.40 -10.31
N LEU A 35 11.10 1.53 -11.13
CA LEU A 35 12.19 0.61 -10.75
C LEU A 35 13.42 1.36 -10.24
N ARG A 36 13.78 2.48 -10.88
CA ARG A 36 14.89 3.31 -10.42
C ARG A 36 14.63 3.88 -9.03
N TYR A 37 13.40 4.33 -8.73
CA TYR A 37 13.06 4.86 -7.41
C TYR A 37 13.01 3.75 -6.35
N ILE A 38 12.45 2.58 -6.67
CA ILE A 38 12.46 1.41 -5.77
C ILE A 38 13.90 1.07 -5.38
N SER A 39 14.80 0.89 -6.35
CA SER A 39 16.20 0.57 -6.12
C SER A 39 16.96 1.67 -5.35
N ALA A 40 16.65 2.95 -5.62
CA ALA A 40 17.30 4.07 -4.94
C ALA A 40 16.87 4.21 -3.47
N TYR A 41 15.63 3.85 -3.14
CA TYR A 41 15.10 3.95 -1.77
C TYR A 41 15.94 3.15 -0.78
N ASP A 42 16.34 1.93 -1.13
CA ASP A 42 17.13 1.05 -0.27
C ASP A 42 18.51 1.61 0.08
N THR A 43 19.00 2.55 -0.72
CA THR A 43 20.31 3.21 -0.52
C THR A 43 20.21 4.56 0.18
N CYS A 44 19.01 5.09 0.39
CA CYS A 44 18.79 6.37 1.05
C CYS A 44 19.15 6.33 2.53
N LYS A 45 19.96 7.29 2.96
CA LYS A 45 20.41 7.41 4.36
C LYS A 45 19.64 8.43 5.16
N THR A 46 19.05 9.44 4.51
CA THR A 46 18.36 10.54 5.18
C THR A 46 16.87 10.55 4.86
N LEU A 47 16.06 11.09 5.78
CA LEU A 47 14.63 11.30 5.54
C LEU A 47 14.40 12.18 4.30
N LYS A 48 15.19 13.24 4.12
CA LYS A 48 15.10 14.15 2.96
C LYS A 48 15.28 13.40 1.63
N ASP A 49 16.22 12.43 1.56
CA ASP A 49 16.43 11.63 0.36
C ASP A 49 15.22 10.75 0.09
N ARG A 50 14.68 10.09 1.15
CA ARG A 50 13.48 9.24 1.04
C ARG A 50 12.25 10.03 0.61
N GLU A 51 12.05 11.22 1.14
CA GLU A 51 10.97 12.12 0.67
C GLU A 51 11.16 12.55 -0.79
N THR A 52 12.40 12.70 -1.25
CA THR A 52 12.67 13.00 -2.65
C THR A 52 12.30 11.82 -3.55
N ILE A 53 12.64 10.59 -3.14
CA ILE A 53 12.20 9.36 -3.82
C ILE A 53 10.68 9.25 -3.79
N LEU A 54 10.03 9.49 -2.65
CA LEU A 54 8.58 9.46 -2.51
C LEU A 54 7.90 10.38 -3.54
N ARG A 55 8.35 11.64 -3.66
CA ARG A 55 7.80 12.56 -4.67
C ARG A 55 7.95 12.00 -6.09
N GLY A 56 9.08 11.37 -6.39
CA GLY A 56 9.30 10.71 -7.68
C GLY A 56 8.34 9.55 -7.93
N VAL A 57 8.10 8.71 -6.94
CA VAL A 57 7.15 7.58 -7.03
C VAL A 57 5.72 8.09 -7.19
N GLU A 58 5.32 9.13 -6.45
CA GLU A 58 4.00 9.75 -6.59
C GLU A 58 3.80 10.34 -8.01
N MET A 59 4.81 10.99 -8.58
CA MET A 59 4.77 11.47 -9.96
C MET A 59 4.58 10.32 -10.97
N VAL A 60 5.26 9.19 -10.75
CA VAL A 60 5.07 8.00 -11.60
C VAL A 60 3.65 7.45 -11.44
N ALA A 61 3.13 7.34 -10.22
CA ALA A 61 1.77 6.88 -9.96
C ALA A 61 0.71 7.80 -10.61
N GLN A 62 0.93 9.11 -10.59
CA GLN A 62 0.05 10.07 -11.28
C GLN A 62 0.12 9.90 -12.81
N ALA A 63 1.31 9.75 -13.38
CA ALA A 63 1.51 9.54 -14.81
C ALA A 63 1.01 8.16 -15.29
N SER A 64 0.89 7.18 -14.37
CA SER A 64 0.41 5.81 -14.62
C SER A 64 -0.85 5.53 -13.78
N ALA A 65 -1.84 6.39 -13.89
CA ALA A 65 -3.03 6.39 -13.04
C ALA A 65 -3.84 5.06 -13.06
N ASN A 66 -3.64 4.23 -14.08
CA ASN A 66 -4.31 2.93 -14.26
C ASN A 66 -3.39 1.73 -13.99
N ASP A 67 -2.18 1.95 -13.47
CA ASP A 67 -1.26 0.89 -13.06
C ASP A 67 -1.32 0.69 -11.54
N TRP A 68 -1.90 -0.41 -11.10
CA TRP A 68 -2.07 -0.69 -9.68
C TRP A 68 -0.73 -0.82 -8.93
N ILE A 69 0.33 -1.31 -9.59
CA ILE A 69 1.66 -1.47 -8.97
C ILE A 69 2.27 -0.09 -8.66
N SER A 70 2.16 0.87 -9.58
CA SER A 70 2.61 2.24 -9.31
C SER A 70 1.83 2.90 -8.17
N GLN A 71 0.51 2.69 -8.12
CA GLN A 71 -0.34 3.16 -7.01
C GLN A 71 0.05 2.49 -5.69
N TYR A 72 0.27 1.18 -5.71
CA TYR A 72 0.74 0.42 -4.55
C TYR A 72 2.04 1.01 -3.98
N HIS A 73 3.06 1.21 -4.82
CA HIS A 73 4.33 1.76 -4.35
C HIS A 73 4.21 3.18 -3.81
N ALA A 74 3.39 4.03 -4.41
CA ALA A 74 3.11 5.36 -3.85
C ALA A 74 2.45 5.25 -2.46
N GLY A 75 1.50 4.35 -2.29
CA GLY A 75 0.90 4.04 -0.99
C GLY A 75 1.92 3.51 0.02
N PHE A 76 2.73 2.54 -0.39
CA PHE A 76 3.74 1.91 0.46
C PHE A 76 4.78 2.91 0.98
N TYR A 77 5.39 3.72 0.10
CA TYR A 77 6.41 4.68 0.53
C TYR A 77 5.84 5.81 1.39
N ASN A 78 4.61 6.28 1.13
CA ASN A 78 3.94 7.19 2.05
C ASN A 78 3.76 6.56 3.44
N ALA A 79 3.33 5.30 3.50
CA ALA A 79 3.11 4.61 4.76
C ALA A 79 4.40 4.39 5.55
N ILE A 80 5.48 3.89 4.92
CA ILE A 80 6.71 3.63 5.66
C ILE A 80 7.44 4.90 6.08
N ILE A 81 7.41 5.98 5.28
CA ILE A 81 8.02 7.26 5.62
C ILE A 81 7.27 7.95 6.77
N SER A 82 5.95 7.73 6.91
CA SER A 82 5.18 8.27 8.04
C SER A 82 5.76 7.90 9.41
N LYS A 83 6.41 6.74 9.53
CA LYS A 83 7.05 6.26 10.77
C LYS A 83 8.30 7.05 11.16
N GLU A 84 8.88 7.80 10.23
CA GLU A 84 10.09 8.59 10.45
C GLU A 84 9.76 10.03 10.92
N HIS A 85 8.51 10.45 10.73
CA HIS A 85 8.04 11.75 11.20
C HIS A 85 7.67 11.70 12.69
N LYS A 86 8.21 12.64 13.45
CA LYS A 86 7.89 12.80 14.88
C LYS A 86 6.60 13.58 15.09
N ASP A 87 6.26 14.43 14.16
CA ASP A 87 5.03 15.21 14.19
C ASP A 87 3.83 14.32 13.76
N THR A 88 2.86 14.24 14.65
CA THR A 88 1.66 13.41 14.45
C THR A 88 0.82 13.89 13.26
N ALA A 89 0.77 15.20 13.00
CA ALA A 89 0.00 15.76 11.89
C ALA A 89 0.67 15.40 10.55
N GLU A 90 1.99 15.50 10.47
CA GLU A 90 2.77 15.09 9.29
C GLU A 90 2.65 13.59 9.02
N ALA A 91 2.80 12.76 10.07
CA ALA A 91 2.62 11.32 9.96
C ALA A 91 1.20 10.96 9.46
N ASN A 92 0.16 11.57 10.02
CA ASN A 92 -1.22 11.34 9.59
C ASN A 92 -1.48 11.83 8.15
N ALA A 93 -0.88 12.95 7.73
CA ALA A 93 -0.98 13.44 6.35
C ALA A 93 -0.40 12.42 5.35
N LEU A 94 0.74 11.81 5.68
CA LEU A 94 1.35 10.73 4.89
C LEU A 94 0.46 9.49 4.86
N LEU A 95 -0.08 9.06 6.00
CA LEU A 95 -0.98 7.89 6.06
C LEU A 95 -2.29 8.13 5.28
N ASN A 96 -2.81 9.35 5.26
CA ASN A 96 -3.99 9.69 4.44
C ASN A 96 -3.67 9.63 2.93
N ARG A 97 -2.49 10.10 2.50
CA ARG A 97 -2.03 9.94 1.13
C ARG A 97 -1.82 8.47 0.77
N ALA A 98 -1.18 7.70 1.67
CA ALA A 98 -0.99 6.27 1.50
C ALA A 98 -2.33 5.56 1.24
N GLU A 99 -3.31 5.80 2.08
CA GLU A 99 -4.66 5.22 1.95
C GLU A 99 -5.32 5.58 0.61
N SER A 100 -5.18 6.83 0.16
CA SER A 100 -5.73 7.28 -1.12
C SER A 100 -5.13 6.49 -2.30
N PHE A 101 -3.81 6.31 -2.34
CA PHE A 101 -3.13 5.52 -3.36
C PHE A 101 -3.52 4.03 -3.30
N VAL A 102 -3.60 3.45 -2.10
CA VAL A 102 -3.99 2.04 -1.93
C VAL A 102 -5.45 1.81 -2.33
N LYS A 103 -6.38 2.72 -2.01
CA LYS A 103 -7.75 2.66 -2.51
C LYS A 103 -7.80 2.72 -4.04
N LYS A 104 -6.96 3.54 -4.66
CA LYS A 104 -6.84 3.58 -6.11
C LYS A 104 -6.31 2.25 -6.66
N ALA A 105 -5.25 1.68 -6.07
CA ALA A 105 -4.76 0.36 -6.43
C ALA A 105 -5.85 -0.71 -6.34
N ALA A 106 -6.60 -0.74 -5.23
CA ALA A 106 -7.72 -1.67 -5.02
C ALA A 106 -8.85 -1.52 -6.05
N SER A 107 -9.08 -0.31 -6.57
CA SER A 107 -10.07 -0.08 -7.64
C SER A 107 -9.62 -0.63 -9.00
N LEU A 108 -8.31 -0.78 -9.20
CA LEU A 108 -7.69 -1.28 -10.43
C LEU A 108 -7.46 -2.79 -10.40
N GLN A 109 -7.05 -3.30 -9.25
CA GLN A 109 -6.76 -4.72 -9.01
C GLN A 109 -7.49 -5.16 -7.75
N LYS A 110 -8.63 -5.81 -7.93
CA LYS A 110 -9.43 -6.34 -6.82
C LYS A 110 -8.81 -7.63 -6.28
N ASP A 111 -9.05 -7.86 -4.99
CA ASP A 111 -8.70 -9.11 -4.33
C ASP A 111 -7.21 -9.49 -4.45
N GLU A 112 -6.34 -8.48 -4.45
CA GLU A 112 -4.89 -8.66 -4.41
C GLU A 112 -4.37 -8.63 -2.96
N SER A 113 -3.68 -9.70 -2.57
CA SER A 113 -3.16 -9.89 -1.21
C SER A 113 -2.25 -8.73 -0.76
N GLU A 114 -1.39 -8.22 -1.66
CA GLU A 114 -0.49 -7.10 -1.37
C GLU A 114 -1.23 -5.82 -1.03
N ILE A 115 -2.31 -5.54 -1.74
CA ILE A 115 -3.12 -4.33 -1.56
C ILE A 115 -3.88 -4.39 -0.23
N VAL A 116 -4.48 -5.54 0.07
CA VAL A 116 -5.20 -5.75 1.34
C VAL A 116 -4.23 -5.66 2.52
N LEU A 117 -3.07 -6.29 2.41
CA LEU A 117 -2.02 -6.23 3.42
C LEU A 117 -1.54 -4.78 3.67
N LEU A 118 -1.32 -4.03 2.60
CA LEU A 118 -0.86 -2.64 2.74
C LEU A 118 -1.91 -1.75 3.42
N MET A 119 -3.21 -1.98 3.17
CA MET A 119 -4.27 -1.28 3.89
C MET A 119 -4.25 -1.61 5.38
N ALA A 120 -4.09 -2.89 5.75
CA ALA A 120 -3.93 -3.31 7.12
C ALA A 120 -2.71 -2.67 7.80
N MET A 121 -1.58 -2.59 7.09
CA MET A 121 -0.37 -1.91 7.57
C MET A 121 -0.63 -0.42 7.85
N ILE A 122 -1.32 0.29 6.96
CA ILE A 122 -1.66 1.70 7.15
C ILE A 122 -2.52 1.88 8.41
N ASN A 123 -3.53 1.04 8.61
CA ASN A 123 -4.39 1.08 9.79
C ASN A 123 -3.60 0.75 11.07
N GLY A 124 -2.69 -0.23 11.01
CA GLY A 124 -1.77 -0.54 12.11
C GLY A 124 -0.83 0.63 12.44
N MET A 125 -0.30 1.32 11.44
CA MET A 125 0.52 2.52 11.65
C MET A 125 -0.28 3.69 12.24
N ARG A 126 -1.56 3.84 11.89
CA ARG A 126 -2.46 4.82 12.53
C ARG A 126 -2.64 4.55 14.01
N ILE A 127 -2.77 3.28 14.40
CA ILE A 127 -2.80 2.89 15.83
C ILE A 127 -1.47 3.27 16.50
N GLY A 128 -0.34 3.05 15.82
CA GLY A 128 0.98 3.44 16.34
C GLY A 128 1.13 4.95 16.55
N VAL A 129 0.55 5.76 15.67
CA VAL A 129 0.54 7.24 15.78
C VAL A 129 -0.48 7.72 16.82
N ASN A 130 -1.64 7.08 16.90
CA ASN A 130 -2.70 7.37 17.85
C ASN A 130 -3.24 6.07 18.48
N PRO A 131 -2.71 5.64 19.65
CA PRO A 131 -3.11 4.40 20.31
C PRO A 131 -4.61 4.31 20.66
N GLU A 132 -5.31 5.43 20.82
CA GLU A 132 -6.76 5.46 21.10
C GLU A 132 -7.57 4.80 19.98
N LEU A 133 -7.03 4.76 18.75
CA LEU A 133 -7.66 4.07 17.62
C LEU A 133 -7.60 2.54 17.73
N GLY A 134 -6.82 1.99 18.67
CA GLY A 134 -6.59 0.55 18.78
C GLY A 134 -7.86 -0.26 19.00
N ALA A 135 -8.78 0.22 19.85
CA ALA A 135 -10.05 -0.45 20.10
C ALA A 135 -10.95 -0.51 18.85
N LYS A 136 -10.88 0.49 17.99
CA LYS A 136 -11.67 0.58 16.76
C LYS A 136 -11.00 -0.16 15.60
N LEU A 137 -9.74 0.16 15.30
CA LEU A 137 -9.05 -0.34 14.11
C LEU A 137 -8.41 -1.72 14.31
N GLY A 138 -8.11 -2.12 15.55
CA GLY A 138 -7.45 -3.40 15.84
C GLY A 138 -8.18 -4.61 15.24
N PRO A 139 -9.49 -4.77 15.48
CA PRO A 139 -10.28 -5.86 14.88
C PRO A 139 -10.28 -5.81 13.34
N GLU A 140 -10.33 -4.61 12.74
CA GLU A 140 -10.31 -4.42 11.29
C GLU A 140 -8.95 -4.86 10.71
N VAL A 141 -7.84 -4.46 11.34
CA VAL A 141 -6.48 -4.87 10.95
C VAL A 141 -6.32 -6.39 10.96
N MET A 142 -6.82 -7.05 12.02
CA MET A 142 -6.74 -8.51 12.11
C MET A 142 -7.58 -9.20 11.03
N ALA A 143 -8.78 -8.70 10.73
CA ALA A 143 -9.62 -9.22 9.66
C ALA A 143 -8.98 -9.03 8.26
N GLU A 144 -8.30 -7.89 8.04
CA GLU A 144 -7.56 -7.62 6.80
C GLU A 144 -6.33 -8.54 6.67
N TYR A 145 -5.60 -8.86 7.74
CA TYR A 145 -4.52 -9.86 7.72
C TYR A 145 -5.04 -11.23 7.32
N ASP A 146 -6.16 -11.67 7.90
CA ASP A 146 -6.79 -12.95 7.56
C ASP A 146 -7.28 -12.96 6.11
N LYS A 147 -7.81 -11.84 5.62
CA LYS A 147 -8.22 -11.70 4.22
C LYS A 147 -7.01 -11.77 3.28
N ALA A 148 -5.93 -11.04 3.55
CA ALA A 148 -4.71 -11.06 2.76
C ALA A 148 -4.12 -12.47 2.68
N LYS A 149 -4.08 -13.19 3.82
CA LYS A 149 -3.65 -14.58 3.89
C LYS A 149 -4.53 -15.54 3.10
N LYS A 150 -5.87 -15.36 3.12
CA LYS A 150 -6.79 -16.17 2.33
C LYS A 150 -6.64 -15.94 0.82
N LEU A 151 -6.35 -14.70 0.41
CA LEU A 151 -6.13 -14.34 -0.99
C LEU A 151 -4.83 -14.94 -1.54
N ASN A 152 -3.76 -14.94 -0.75
CA ASN A 152 -2.51 -15.57 -1.12
C ASN A 152 -1.76 -16.06 0.13
N ALA A 153 -1.90 -17.36 0.42
CA ALA A 153 -1.23 -18.00 1.56
C ALA A 153 0.29 -18.13 1.36
N GLU A 154 0.81 -17.92 0.15
CA GLU A 154 2.23 -17.95 -0.15
C GLU A 154 2.89 -16.58 -0.08
N ASN A 155 2.14 -15.50 0.12
CA ASN A 155 2.70 -14.16 0.29
C ASN A 155 3.51 -14.04 1.59
N PRO A 156 4.86 -13.93 1.54
CA PRO A 156 5.72 -13.88 2.73
C PRO A 156 5.48 -12.62 3.57
N ARG A 157 5.12 -11.51 2.93
CA ARG A 157 4.91 -10.20 3.58
C ARG A 157 3.74 -10.23 4.56
N VAL A 158 2.71 -11.07 4.30
CA VAL A 158 1.60 -11.27 5.24
C VAL A 158 2.10 -11.81 6.58
N TYR A 159 2.95 -12.82 6.54
CA TYR A 159 3.50 -13.44 7.75
C TYR A 159 4.51 -12.52 8.47
N LEU A 160 5.31 -11.76 7.72
CA LEU A 160 6.20 -10.75 8.29
C LEU A 160 5.42 -9.70 9.06
N VAL A 161 4.39 -9.11 8.46
CA VAL A 161 3.61 -8.01 9.09
C VAL A 161 2.81 -8.52 10.29
N ILE A 162 2.23 -9.71 10.20
CA ILE A 162 1.59 -10.36 11.36
C ILE A 162 2.62 -10.57 12.47
N GLY A 163 3.81 -11.10 12.14
CA GLY A 163 4.87 -11.31 13.12
C GLY A 163 5.31 -10.01 13.81
N GLU A 164 5.49 -8.92 13.05
CA GLU A 164 5.79 -7.61 13.63
C GLU A 164 4.66 -7.11 14.56
N SER A 165 3.41 -7.28 14.18
CA SER A 165 2.27 -6.89 15.00
C SER A 165 2.19 -7.67 16.32
N LEU A 166 2.47 -8.98 16.26
CA LEU A 166 2.48 -9.85 17.43
C LEU A 166 3.56 -9.49 18.46
N MET A 167 4.66 -8.86 18.04
CA MET A 167 5.69 -8.39 18.98
C MET A 167 5.17 -7.33 19.95
N TYR A 168 4.17 -6.54 19.54
CA TYR A 168 3.58 -5.47 20.36
C TYR A 168 2.27 -5.89 21.04
N MET A 169 1.74 -7.05 20.68
CA MET A 169 0.51 -7.59 21.27
C MET A 169 0.84 -8.37 22.54
N PRO A 170 0.05 -8.19 23.63
CA PRO A 170 0.22 -8.97 24.87
C PRO A 170 0.07 -10.48 24.63
N GLU A 171 0.82 -11.28 25.39
CA GLU A 171 0.74 -12.76 25.29
C GLU A 171 -0.65 -13.30 25.57
N GLN A 172 -1.38 -12.70 26.54
CA GLN A 172 -2.76 -13.07 26.87
C GLN A 172 -3.73 -12.86 25.69
N ALA A 173 -3.37 -11.99 24.74
CA ALA A 173 -4.10 -11.75 23.50
C ALA A 173 -3.53 -12.55 22.29
N GLY A 174 -2.67 -13.53 22.54
CA GLY A 174 -2.07 -14.37 21.51
C GLY A 174 -0.82 -13.79 20.85
N GLY A 175 -0.27 -12.68 21.38
CA GLY A 175 0.97 -12.07 20.92
C GLY A 175 2.22 -12.60 21.62
N GLY A 176 3.23 -11.74 21.69
CA GLY A 176 4.48 -11.99 22.37
C GLY A 176 5.57 -12.59 21.47
N LYS A 177 6.78 -12.66 22.03
CA LYS A 177 8.01 -13.03 21.33
C LYS A 177 7.92 -14.39 20.63
N LYS A 178 7.31 -15.40 21.27
CA LYS A 178 7.20 -16.76 20.72
C LYS A 178 6.29 -16.79 19.49
N ALA A 179 5.12 -16.16 19.57
CA ALA A 179 4.16 -16.10 18.46
C ALA A 179 4.74 -15.31 17.29
N ALA A 180 5.37 -14.17 17.55
CA ALA A 180 6.07 -13.36 16.55
C ALA A 180 7.15 -14.17 15.83
N LYS A 181 8.01 -14.89 16.58
CA LYS A 181 9.08 -15.70 16.01
C LYS A 181 8.55 -16.73 15.02
N SER A 182 7.50 -17.47 15.37
CA SER A 182 6.89 -18.47 14.48
C SER A 182 6.42 -17.86 13.16
N MET A 183 5.83 -16.66 13.19
CA MET A 183 5.40 -15.97 11.97
C MET A 183 6.59 -15.50 11.12
N ILE A 184 7.64 -14.96 11.74
CA ILE A 184 8.85 -14.52 11.03
C ILE A 184 9.59 -15.71 10.40
N GLU A 185 9.68 -16.86 11.07
CA GLU A 185 10.24 -18.10 10.50
C GLU A 185 9.48 -18.53 9.24
N LEU A 186 8.13 -18.47 9.31
CA LEU A 186 7.29 -18.82 8.17
C LEU A 186 7.44 -17.82 7.02
N ALA A 187 7.56 -16.51 7.33
CA ALA A 187 7.84 -15.48 6.33
C ALA A 187 9.16 -15.76 5.60
N LEU A 188 10.25 -16.02 6.35
CA LEU A 188 11.56 -16.33 5.77
C LEU A 188 11.51 -17.52 4.83
N LYS A 189 10.84 -18.62 5.25
CA LYS A 189 10.65 -19.79 4.40
C LYS A 189 9.92 -19.45 3.08
N LYS A 190 8.88 -18.63 3.15
CA LYS A 190 8.12 -18.23 1.95
C LYS A 190 8.89 -17.27 1.04
N TYR A 191 9.78 -16.43 1.59
CA TYR A 191 10.67 -15.58 0.79
C TYR A 191 11.65 -16.37 -0.09
N GLU A 192 11.90 -17.65 0.17
CA GLU A 192 12.77 -18.50 -0.67
C GLU A 192 12.15 -18.77 -2.04
N THR A 193 10.82 -18.82 -2.10
CA THR A 193 10.05 -19.12 -3.32
C THR A 193 9.29 -17.93 -3.87
N ASP A 194 9.37 -16.74 -3.25
CA ASP A 194 8.67 -15.52 -3.65
C ASP A 194 9.31 -14.94 -4.92
N LYS A 195 8.78 -15.33 -6.08
CA LYS A 195 9.26 -14.89 -7.40
C LYS A 195 8.09 -14.41 -8.25
N HIS A 196 8.31 -13.28 -8.91
CA HIS A 196 7.31 -12.64 -9.77
C HIS A 196 7.95 -12.21 -11.09
N ASP A 197 7.17 -12.30 -12.18
CA ASP A 197 7.65 -11.91 -13.53
C ASP A 197 7.79 -10.41 -13.68
N ASP A 198 6.95 -9.62 -13.02
CA ASP A 198 7.06 -8.15 -13.03
C ASP A 198 8.14 -7.70 -12.03
N PRO A 199 9.23 -7.07 -12.49
CA PRO A 199 10.31 -6.63 -11.62
C PRO A 199 9.90 -5.50 -10.66
N ALA A 200 8.75 -4.84 -10.89
CA ALA A 200 8.19 -3.85 -9.98
C ALA A 200 7.17 -4.45 -9.01
N TRP A 201 6.97 -5.76 -9.02
CA TRP A 201 6.16 -6.42 -8.00
C TRP A 201 6.72 -6.12 -6.60
N PRO A 202 5.88 -6.00 -5.57
CA PRO A 202 6.34 -5.81 -4.19
C PRO A 202 7.37 -6.88 -3.79
N SER A 203 8.60 -6.47 -3.49
CA SER A 203 9.72 -7.37 -3.16
C SER A 203 10.40 -7.04 -1.82
N TRP A 204 9.78 -6.16 -1.03
CA TRP A 204 10.29 -5.72 0.28
C TRP A 204 10.12 -6.77 1.37
N GLY A 205 10.85 -6.59 2.47
CA GLY A 205 10.61 -7.27 3.74
C GLY A 205 11.58 -8.40 4.08
N LYS A 206 12.26 -9.06 3.12
CA LYS A 206 13.17 -10.18 3.41
C LYS A 206 14.30 -9.80 4.37
N ASN A 207 14.97 -8.67 4.15
CA ASN A 207 16.03 -8.17 5.02
C ASN A 207 15.47 -7.88 6.42
N ARG A 208 14.30 -7.25 6.49
CA ARG A 208 13.62 -6.95 7.76
C ARG A 208 13.25 -8.22 8.53
N ALA A 209 12.75 -9.25 7.87
CA ALA A 209 12.47 -10.55 8.49
C ALA A 209 13.75 -11.17 9.09
N THR A 210 14.89 -11.08 8.38
CA THR A 210 16.19 -11.59 8.84
C THR A 210 16.68 -10.82 10.08
N GLU A 211 16.57 -9.50 10.09
CA GLU A 211 16.92 -8.65 11.24
C GLU A 211 16.09 -8.99 12.47
N LEU A 212 14.77 -9.11 12.28
CA LEU A 212 13.84 -9.47 13.35
C LEU A 212 14.17 -10.85 13.91
N MET A 213 14.43 -11.82 13.05
CA MET A 213 14.81 -13.16 13.48
C MET A 213 16.08 -13.16 14.32
N THR A 214 17.07 -12.37 13.92
CA THR A 214 18.31 -12.19 14.70
C THR A 214 18.03 -11.61 16.08
N THR A 215 17.11 -10.65 16.16
CA THR A 215 16.70 -10.02 17.43
C THR A 215 15.90 -10.97 18.32
N LEU A 216 15.01 -11.78 17.72
CA LEU A 216 14.17 -12.74 18.44
C LEU A 216 14.95 -13.96 18.97
N ASN A 217 16.14 -14.22 18.45
CA ASN A 217 17.04 -15.31 18.91
C ASN A 217 17.95 -14.89 20.07
N LYS A 218 18.00 -13.60 20.42
CA LYS A 218 18.71 -13.08 21.61
C LYS A 218 17.83 -13.12 22.85
#